data_3c320f6e17099a925f5ecdd9d6855ef0
#
_entry.id   3c320f6e17099a925f5ecdd9d6855ef0
#
_cell.length_a   1.000
_cell.length_b   1.000
_cell.length_c   1.000
_cell.angle_alpha   90.00
_cell.angle_beta   90.00
_cell.angle_gamma   90.00
#
_symmetry.space_group_name_H-M   'P 1'
#
loop_
_entity.id
_entity.type
_entity.pdbx_description
1 polymer ?
#
loop_
_entity_poly.entity_id
_entity_poly.type
_entity_poly.pdbx_seq_one_letter_code
_entity_poly.pdbx_strand_id
1 'polypeptide(L)'
;MYFSFQLYRKKIGCLVLFSFEENKPIRSYVLRSGRITAAQKRAIDEYWPKWGLDPLSDSLNPQIVFSRKSKTILEIGFGMGESLIQSAIQMPNANFIGVEVHAAGIGKILNEIANRDLKNVRIFWHDAVEIVEKCLPRESISAVNIFFPDPWHKKKHNKRRLIKAEFINSINKILCKGGRLHLSTDCNNYAEQMMEVMSASQNWRNLYGPNTFAKADHGRPATKFELRGRRLGHKIWDLVFIQSP
;
A
#
# COMPACT_ATOMS: atom_id res chain seq x y z
N MET A 1 2.48 -11.19 -21.18
CA MET A 1 1.82 -10.19 -20.34
C MET A 1 2.77 -9.18 -19.68
N TYR A 2 4.08 -9.51 -19.58
CA TYR A 2 5.18 -8.61 -19.17
C TYR A 2 5.45 -7.48 -20.17
N PHE A 3 5.18 -7.72 -21.44
CA PHE A 3 5.43 -6.78 -22.54
C PHE A 3 4.59 -5.49 -22.46
N SER A 4 3.38 -5.52 -21.89
CA SER A 4 2.52 -4.32 -21.86
C SER A 4 2.95 -3.31 -20.79
N PHE A 5 3.50 -3.77 -19.66
CA PHE A 5 3.99 -2.90 -18.59
C PHE A 5 5.28 -2.17 -19.01
N GLN A 6 6.20 -2.88 -19.69
CA GLN A 6 7.41 -2.27 -20.24
C GLN A 6 7.14 -1.35 -21.44
N LEU A 7 6.19 -1.69 -22.31
CA LEU A 7 5.82 -0.86 -23.46
C LEU A 7 5.12 0.45 -23.04
N TYR A 8 4.32 0.41 -21.99
CA TYR A 8 3.67 1.62 -21.47
C TYR A 8 4.70 2.58 -20.85
N ARG A 9 5.68 2.07 -20.10
CA ARG A 9 6.80 2.87 -19.56
C ARG A 9 7.73 3.42 -20.64
N LYS A 10 7.99 2.66 -21.72
CA LYS A 10 8.79 3.14 -22.85
C LYS A 10 8.23 4.40 -23.53
N LYS A 11 6.91 4.57 -23.51
CA LYS A 11 6.24 5.76 -24.07
C LYS A 11 6.36 7.01 -23.21
N ILE A 12 6.61 6.86 -21.89
CA ILE A 12 6.75 7.98 -20.94
C ILE A 12 8.23 8.43 -20.78
N GLY A 13 9.17 7.84 -21.53
CA GLY A 13 10.57 8.28 -21.56
C GLY A 13 11.44 7.84 -20.36
N CYS A 14 10.94 6.97 -19.48
CA CYS A 14 11.71 6.44 -18.35
C CYS A 14 12.21 5.02 -18.65
N LEU A 15 13.44 4.92 -19.17
CA LEU A 15 14.10 3.66 -19.45
C LEU A 15 14.93 3.24 -18.24
N VAL A 16 14.34 2.51 -17.29
CA VAL A 16 15.11 1.80 -16.26
C VAL A 16 15.02 0.31 -16.56
N LEU A 17 16.07 -0.23 -17.18
CA LEU A 17 16.27 -1.65 -17.37
C LEU A 17 16.72 -2.27 -16.04
N PHE A 18 15.84 -2.95 -15.34
CA PHE A 18 16.23 -3.86 -14.27
C PHE A 18 16.45 -5.25 -14.87
N SER A 19 17.70 -5.72 -14.84
CA SER A 19 18.05 -7.12 -15.05
C SER A 19 17.63 -7.92 -13.81
N PHE A 20 16.67 -8.82 -13.96
CA PHE A 20 16.22 -9.71 -12.88
C PHE A 20 16.86 -11.09 -13.04
N GLU A 21 17.51 -11.55 -11.99
CA GLU A 21 18.00 -12.91 -11.85
C GLU A 21 16.85 -13.94 -11.85
N GLU A 22 17.14 -15.18 -12.25
CA GLU A 22 16.19 -16.23 -12.65
C GLU A 22 15.27 -16.81 -11.58
N ASN A 23 15.36 -16.41 -10.30
CA ASN A 23 14.42 -16.80 -9.23
C ASN A 23 13.35 -15.73 -9.02
N LYS A 24 12.27 -15.75 -9.81
CA LYS A 24 11.14 -14.83 -9.63
C LYS A 24 10.46 -15.08 -8.29
N PRO A 25 10.46 -14.13 -7.36
CA PRO A 25 9.78 -14.27 -6.08
C PRO A 25 8.27 -14.50 -6.28
N ILE A 26 7.68 -15.28 -5.37
CA ILE A 26 6.24 -15.55 -5.40
C ILE A 26 5.51 -14.23 -5.10
N ARG A 27 4.81 -13.67 -6.09
CA ARG A 27 4.09 -12.40 -5.96
C ARG A 27 2.86 -12.55 -5.08
N SER A 28 2.60 -11.54 -4.25
CA SER A 28 1.45 -11.45 -3.37
C SER A 28 0.15 -11.05 -4.08
N TYR A 29 0.21 -10.70 -5.36
CA TYR A 29 -0.90 -10.22 -6.18
C TYR A 29 -0.97 -10.95 -7.54
N VAL A 30 -2.10 -10.80 -8.21
CA VAL A 30 -2.28 -11.21 -9.62
C VAL A 30 -2.48 -9.98 -10.47
N LEU A 31 -1.61 -9.75 -11.44
CA LEU A 31 -1.87 -8.76 -12.49
C LEU A 31 -3.03 -9.28 -13.36
N ARG A 32 -4.24 -8.88 -13.02
CA ARG A 32 -5.37 -9.04 -13.94
C ARG A 32 -5.28 -7.93 -14.97
N SER A 33 -5.34 -8.27 -16.25
CA SER A 33 -5.51 -7.30 -17.34
C SER A 33 -6.93 -6.73 -17.30
N GLY A 34 -7.24 -5.97 -16.25
CA GLY A 34 -8.48 -5.19 -16.18
C GLY A 34 -8.49 -4.16 -17.31
N ARG A 35 -9.66 -3.94 -17.93
CA ARG A 35 -9.83 -2.91 -18.94
C ARG A 35 -9.61 -1.55 -18.27
N ILE A 36 -8.53 -0.85 -18.67
CA ILE A 36 -8.33 0.55 -18.32
C ILE A 36 -9.20 1.42 -19.21
N THR A 37 -9.94 2.36 -18.65
CA THR A 37 -10.76 3.29 -19.43
C THR A 37 -9.90 4.36 -20.12
N ALA A 38 -10.42 4.99 -21.18
CA ALA A 38 -9.73 6.08 -21.85
C ALA A 38 -9.42 7.25 -20.89
N ALA A 39 -10.33 7.54 -19.97
CA ALA A 39 -10.13 8.58 -18.94
C ALA A 39 -8.98 8.23 -17.98
N GLN A 40 -8.92 6.99 -17.50
CA GLN A 40 -7.83 6.53 -16.63
C GLN A 40 -6.48 6.57 -17.36
N LYS A 41 -6.47 6.19 -18.64
CA LYS A 41 -5.25 6.25 -19.45
C LYS A 41 -4.76 7.70 -19.62
N ARG A 42 -5.66 8.62 -19.98
CA ARG A 42 -5.33 10.05 -20.07
C ARG A 42 -4.79 10.60 -18.75
N ALA A 43 -5.41 10.22 -17.62
CA ALA A 43 -4.95 10.66 -16.32
C ALA A 43 -3.52 10.18 -16.00
N ILE A 44 -3.16 8.96 -16.40
CA ILE A 44 -1.79 8.48 -16.24
C ILE A 44 -0.84 9.28 -17.11
N ASP A 45 -1.17 9.47 -18.41
CA ASP A 45 -0.32 10.18 -19.34
C ASP A 45 -0.09 11.64 -18.91
N GLU A 46 -1.12 12.32 -18.40
CA GLU A 46 -1.11 13.75 -18.03
C GLU A 46 -0.56 14.02 -16.64
N TYR A 47 -0.95 13.20 -15.64
CA TYR A 47 -0.71 13.54 -14.23
C TYR A 47 0.43 12.74 -13.56
N TRP A 48 0.87 11.63 -14.18
CA TRP A 48 2.00 10.86 -13.67
C TRP A 48 3.27 11.72 -13.42
N PRO A 49 3.66 12.63 -14.32
CA PRO A 49 4.88 13.43 -14.11
C PRO A 49 4.85 14.28 -12.83
N LYS A 50 3.67 14.65 -12.33
CA LYS A 50 3.50 15.50 -11.16
C LYS A 50 3.33 14.71 -9.86
N TRP A 51 2.63 13.59 -9.88
CA TRP A 51 2.25 12.85 -8.67
C TRP A 51 2.78 11.41 -8.62
N GLY A 52 3.26 10.89 -9.73
CA GLY A 52 3.89 9.58 -9.81
C GLY A 52 5.30 9.58 -9.22
N LEU A 53 5.68 8.47 -8.61
CA LEU A 53 7.03 8.20 -8.15
C LEU A 53 7.57 7.01 -8.91
N ASP A 54 8.80 7.14 -9.43
CA ASP A 54 9.51 6.02 -10.01
C ASP A 54 10.42 5.38 -8.97
N PRO A 55 10.50 4.03 -8.95
CA PRO A 55 11.44 3.34 -8.08
C PRO A 55 12.86 3.72 -8.51
N LEU A 56 13.60 4.32 -7.60
CA LEU A 56 14.99 4.70 -7.81
C LEU A 56 15.91 3.66 -7.18
N SER A 57 17.11 3.53 -7.70
CA SER A 57 18.19 2.75 -7.08
C SER A 57 18.59 3.30 -5.71
N ASP A 58 18.39 4.60 -5.49
CA ASP A 58 18.67 5.27 -4.24
C ASP A 58 17.39 5.50 -3.42
N SER A 59 17.58 5.52 -2.10
CA SER A 59 16.51 5.68 -1.11
C SER A 59 15.74 6.98 -1.31
N LEU A 60 14.44 6.94 -1.49
CA LEU A 60 13.60 8.11 -1.71
C LEU A 60 13.20 8.75 -0.37
N ASN A 61 13.75 9.95 -0.07
CA ASN A 61 13.41 10.67 1.15
C ASN A 61 12.05 11.40 1.02
N PRO A 62 11.02 11.03 1.82
CA PRO A 62 9.72 11.70 1.75
C PRO A 62 9.77 13.22 1.98
N GLN A 63 10.70 13.73 2.81
CA GLN A 63 10.83 15.17 3.05
C GLN A 63 11.24 15.94 1.78
N ILE A 64 12.08 15.32 0.95
CA ILE A 64 12.48 15.89 -0.35
C ILE A 64 11.31 15.84 -1.32
N VAL A 65 10.64 14.68 -1.42
CA VAL A 65 9.52 14.45 -2.34
C VAL A 65 8.36 15.41 -2.11
N PHE A 66 8.09 15.76 -0.86
CA PHE A 66 6.99 16.67 -0.50
C PHE A 66 7.48 18.10 -0.19
N SER A 67 8.78 18.36 -0.27
CA SER A 67 9.40 19.66 0.07
C SER A 67 8.98 20.18 1.45
N ARG A 68 8.69 19.27 2.39
CA ARG A 68 8.29 19.60 3.77
C ARG A 68 8.59 18.46 4.74
N LYS A 69 8.90 18.84 5.99
CA LYS A 69 9.04 17.89 7.11
C LYS A 69 7.68 17.65 7.73
N SER A 70 7.11 16.47 7.50
CA SER A 70 5.79 16.09 8.01
C SER A 70 5.71 14.58 8.21
N LYS A 71 4.72 14.13 9.03
CA LYS A 71 4.42 12.71 9.15
C LYS A 71 4.06 12.16 7.77
N THR A 72 4.67 11.03 7.41
CA THR A 72 4.38 10.35 6.15
C THR A 72 3.67 9.03 6.42
N ILE A 73 2.55 8.82 5.75
CA ILE A 73 1.70 7.63 5.84
C ILE A 73 1.81 6.88 4.52
N LEU A 74 2.12 5.59 4.58
CA LEU A 74 2.18 4.69 3.44
C LEU A 74 0.91 3.84 3.39
N GLU A 75 0.18 3.84 2.28
CA GLU A 75 -0.93 2.92 2.03
C GLU A 75 -0.55 1.93 0.92
N ILE A 76 -0.54 0.65 1.25
CA ILE A 76 -0.16 -0.44 0.34
C ILE A 76 -1.42 -1.12 -0.20
N GLY A 77 -1.53 -1.20 -1.53
CA GLY A 77 -2.69 -1.78 -2.20
C GLY A 77 -3.92 -0.88 -2.12
N PHE A 78 -3.78 0.41 -2.38
CA PHE A 78 -4.88 1.38 -2.23
C PHE A 78 -6.08 1.12 -3.17
N GLY A 79 -5.99 0.20 -4.13
CA GLY A 79 -7.06 -0.12 -5.07
C GLY A 79 -7.50 1.09 -5.89
N MET A 80 -8.76 1.52 -5.71
CA MET A 80 -9.29 2.70 -6.40
C MET A 80 -9.00 4.03 -5.66
N GLY A 81 -8.34 3.98 -4.50
CA GLY A 81 -7.77 5.12 -3.79
C GLY A 81 -8.75 5.90 -2.89
N GLU A 82 -9.98 5.43 -2.67
CA GLU A 82 -10.96 6.18 -1.87
C GLU A 82 -10.47 6.45 -0.44
N SER A 83 -9.91 5.44 0.24
CA SER A 83 -9.37 5.57 1.60
C SER A 83 -8.22 6.58 1.65
N LEU A 84 -7.27 6.44 0.72
CA LEU A 84 -6.10 7.30 0.63
C LEU A 84 -6.48 8.77 0.39
N ILE A 85 -7.38 9.03 -0.56
CA ILE A 85 -7.86 10.39 -0.86
C ILE A 85 -8.59 11.00 0.32
N GLN A 86 -9.50 10.28 0.96
CA GLN A 86 -10.22 10.79 2.14
C GLN A 86 -9.26 11.10 3.29
N SER A 87 -8.29 10.21 3.56
CA SER A 87 -7.27 10.44 4.57
C SER A 87 -6.42 11.68 4.27
N ALA A 88 -6.04 11.87 2.99
CA ALA A 88 -5.25 13.02 2.57
C ALA A 88 -6.01 14.35 2.72
N ILE A 89 -7.32 14.35 2.48
CA ILE A 89 -8.19 15.53 2.69
C ILE A 89 -8.34 15.82 4.18
N GLN A 90 -8.58 14.80 5.00
CA GLN A 90 -8.79 14.96 6.45
C GLN A 90 -7.50 15.37 7.18
N MET A 91 -6.34 15.00 6.67
CA MET A 91 -5.04 15.28 7.27
C MET A 91 -4.13 16.06 6.31
N PRO A 92 -4.44 17.33 5.97
CA PRO A 92 -3.69 18.10 4.97
C PRO A 92 -2.23 18.35 5.39
N ASN A 93 -1.96 18.30 6.68
CA ASN A 93 -0.60 18.45 7.23
C ASN A 93 0.23 17.16 7.24
N ALA A 94 -0.35 16.00 6.88
CA ALA A 94 0.39 14.75 6.70
C ALA A 94 0.69 14.51 5.22
N ASN A 95 1.77 13.79 4.94
CA ASN A 95 2.12 13.31 3.61
C ASN A 95 1.58 11.88 3.42
N PHE A 96 1.16 11.57 2.21
CA PHE A 96 0.64 10.26 1.85
C PHE A 96 1.39 9.69 0.65
N ILE A 97 1.87 8.46 0.80
CA ILE A 97 2.44 7.68 -0.29
C ILE A 97 1.52 6.46 -0.51
N GLY A 98 1.03 6.29 -1.72
CA GLY A 98 0.25 5.11 -2.10
C GLY A 98 1.08 4.19 -2.98
N VAL A 99 0.92 2.87 -2.82
CA VAL A 99 1.53 1.86 -3.70
C VAL A 99 0.44 0.97 -4.26
N GLU A 100 0.40 0.80 -5.57
CA GLU A 100 -0.58 -0.06 -6.26
C GLU A 100 0.03 -0.65 -7.53
N VAL A 101 -0.39 -1.84 -7.92
CA VAL A 101 0.08 -2.55 -9.12
C VAL A 101 -0.90 -2.49 -10.30
N HIS A 102 -2.16 -2.15 -10.02
CA HIS A 102 -3.23 -2.15 -11.02
C HIS A 102 -3.39 -0.78 -11.69
N ALA A 103 -3.19 -0.74 -13.00
CA ALA A 103 -3.29 0.49 -13.81
C ALA A 103 -4.62 1.24 -13.66
N ALA A 104 -5.74 0.52 -13.48
CA ALA A 104 -7.05 1.13 -13.28
C ALA A 104 -7.11 1.95 -11.99
N GLY A 105 -6.52 1.45 -10.90
CA GLY A 105 -6.38 2.16 -9.63
C GLY A 105 -5.52 3.40 -9.77
N ILE A 106 -4.36 3.25 -10.43
CA ILE A 106 -3.44 4.36 -10.70
C ILE A 106 -4.13 5.49 -11.49
N GLY A 107 -4.80 5.17 -12.59
CA GLY A 107 -5.50 6.19 -13.38
C GLY A 107 -6.67 6.83 -12.64
N LYS A 108 -7.39 6.06 -11.80
CA LYS A 108 -8.48 6.59 -10.97
C LYS A 108 -7.96 7.57 -9.92
N ILE A 109 -6.93 7.19 -9.16
CA ILE A 109 -6.41 8.04 -8.08
C ILE A 109 -5.75 9.31 -8.61
N LEU A 110 -5.06 9.25 -9.75
CA LEU A 110 -4.47 10.42 -10.39
C LEU A 110 -5.52 11.46 -10.77
N ASN A 111 -6.66 11.04 -11.34
CA ASN A 111 -7.78 11.93 -11.57
C ASN A 111 -8.30 12.59 -10.28
N GLU A 112 -8.47 11.80 -9.21
CA GLU A 112 -8.98 12.34 -7.94
C GLU A 112 -7.99 13.34 -7.30
N ILE A 113 -6.69 13.04 -7.34
CA ILE A 113 -5.64 13.94 -6.84
C ILE A 113 -5.64 15.25 -7.64
N ALA A 114 -5.69 15.17 -8.98
CA ALA A 114 -5.68 16.33 -9.85
C ALA A 114 -6.93 17.19 -9.68
N ASN A 115 -8.12 16.59 -9.69
CA ASN A 115 -9.39 17.29 -9.54
C ASN A 115 -9.52 18.04 -8.21
N ARG A 116 -8.82 17.58 -7.16
CA ARG A 116 -8.83 18.19 -5.82
C ARG A 116 -7.58 19.00 -5.53
N ASP A 117 -6.62 19.04 -6.46
CA ASP A 117 -5.31 19.67 -6.34
C ASP A 117 -4.55 19.27 -5.06
N LEU A 118 -4.61 17.99 -4.69
CA LEU A 118 -3.94 17.49 -3.49
C LEU A 118 -2.42 17.54 -3.66
N LYS A 119 -1.76 18.31 -2.80
CA LYS A 119 -0.30 18.46 -2.80
C LYS A 119 0.40 17.42 -1.94
N ASN A 120 -0.33 16.83 -1.02
CA ASN A 120 0.17 15.93 0.01
C ASN A 120 0.07 14.44 -0.35
N VAL A 121 -0.13 14.10 -1.63
CA VAL A 121 -0.20 12.71 -2.11
C VAL A 121 0.84 12.47 -3.18
N ARG A 122 1.50 11.29 -3.13
CA ARG A 122 2.34 10.73 -4.20
C ARG A 122 2.06 9.24 -4.31
N ILE A 123 2.25 8.67 -5.49
CA ILE A 123 1.94 7.26 -5.73
C ILE A 123 3.05 6.54 -6.48
N PHE A 124 3.27 5.29 -6.08
CA PHE A 124 4.05 4.32 -6.85
C PHE A 124 3.12 3.39 -7.62
N TRP A 125 3.45 3.14 -8.86
CA TRP A 125 2.88 2.07 -9.66
C TRP A 125 3.88 0.91 -9.71
N HIS A 126 3.97 0.14 -8.62
CA HIS A 126 4.99 -0.88 -8.47
C HIS A 126 4.61 -1.93 -7.43
N ASP A 127 5.41 -3.02 -7.33
CA ASP A 127 5.30 -4.01 -6.26
C ASP A 127 5.67 -3.40 -4.90
N ALA A 128 4.77 -3.54 -3.93
CA ALA A 128 4.97 -2.95 -2.60
C ALA A 128 6.16 -3.56 -1.84
N VAL A 129 6.46 -4.84 -2.06
CA VAL A 129 7.62 -5.48 -1.42
C VAL A 129 8.90 -4.80 -1.89
N GLU A 130 9.03 -4.59 -3.21
CA GLU A 130 10.21 -3.92 -3.78
C GLU A 130 10.31 -2.46 -3.32
N ILE A 131 9.19 -1.73 -3.23
CA ILE A 131 9.19 -0.34 -2.75
C ILE A 131 9.65 -0.26 -1.29
N VAL A 132 9.10 -1.12 -0.43
CA VAL A 132 9.45 -1.13 1.00
C VAL A 132 10.91 -1.52 1.23
N GLU A 133 11.42 -2.49 0.47
CA GLU A 133 12.76 -3.02 0.68
C GLU A 133 13.88 -2.16 0.06
N LYS A 134 13.57 -1.47 -1.05
CA LYS A 134 14.62 -0.84 -1.88
C LYS A 134 14.48 0.67 -2.00
N CYS A 135 13.28 1.23 -1.85
CA CYS A 135 13.03 2.63 -2.18
C CYS A 135 12.82 3.54 -0.96
N LEU A 136 12.33 3.01 0.16
CA LEU A 136 12.02 3.82 1.33
C LEU A 136 13.15 3.79 2.37
N PRO A 137 13.60 4.96 2.87
CA PRO A 137 14.63 5.02 3.90
C PRO A 137 14.16 4.40 5.22
N ARG A 138 15.12 3.96 6.01
CA ARG A 138 14.84 3.55 7.40
C ARG A 138 14.25 4.71 8.19
N GLU A 139 13.32 4.39 9.10
CA GLU A 139 12.70 5.37 10.02
C GLU A 139 12.11 6.62 9.34
N SER A 140 11.57 6.47 8.12
CA SER A 140 11.03 7.58 7.32
C SER A 140 9.51 7.64 7.26
N ILE A 141 8.83 6.56 7.67
CA ILE A 141 7.38 6.39 7.59
C ILE A 141 6.78 6.40 8.99
N SER A 142 5.75 7.22 9.21
CA SER A 142 5.09 7.32 10.53
C SER A 142 3.98 6.28 10.72
N ALA A 143 3.34 5.86 9.64
CA ALA A 143 2.33 4.81 9.68
C ALA A 143 2.27 4.06 8.35
N VAL A 144 1.94 2.76 8.41
CA VAL A 144 1.67 1.91 7.25
C VAL A 144 0.26 1.35 7.36
N ASN A 145 -0.51 1.48 6.28
CA ASN A 145 -1.85 0.95 6.15
C ASN A 145 -1.89 -0.12 5.05
N ILE A 146 -2.45 -1.29 5.36
CA ILE A 146 -2.63 -2.40 4.40
C ILE A 146 -4.06 -2.92 4.57
N PHE A 147 -4.96 -2.48 3.69
CA PHE A 147 -6.37 -2.79 3.81
C PHE A 147 -6.82 -3.78 2.74
N PHE A 148 -7.44 -4.87 3.16
CA PHE A 148 -7.99 -5.93 2.32
C PHE A 148 -6.99 -6.48 1.28
N PRO A 149 -5.75 -6.86 1.70
CA PRO A 149 -4.84 -7.53 0.80
C PRO A 149 -5.43 -8.87 0.34
N ASP A 150 -5.04 -9.34 -0.85
CA ASP A 150 -5.52 -10.59 -1.44
C ASP A 150 -5.46 -11.76 -0.44
N PRO A 151 -6.60 -12.38 -0.04
CA PRO A 151 -6.64 -13.36 1.04
C PRO A 151 -6.15 -14.74 0.62
N TRP A 152 -6.09 -15.04 -0.69
CA TRP A 152 -5.63 -16.32 -1.21
C TRP A 152 -6.29 -17.52 -0.53
N HIS A 153 -7.61 -17.66 -0.62
CA HIS A 153 -8.45 -18.62 0.11
C HIS A 153 -7.98 -20.09 0.04
N LYS A 154 -7.41 -20.52 -1.11
CA LYS A 154 -6.93 -21.91 -1.26
C LYS A 154 -5.64 -22.09 -0.46
N LYS A 155 -5.59 -23.09 0.44
CA LYS A 155 -4.42 -23.40 1.31
C LYS A 155 -3.08 -23.42 0.56
N LYS A 156 -3.01 -24.02 -0.65
CA LYS A 156 -1.81 -24.03 -1.49
C LYS A 156 -1.35 -22.64 -1.96
N HIS A 157 -2.22 -21.62 -1.87
CA HIS A 157 -1.93 -20.23 -2.25
C HIS A 157 -1.60 -19.34 -1.06
N ASN A 158 -1.73 -19.79 0.19
CA ASN A 158 -1.43 -18.98 1.39
C ASN A 158 0.01 -18.45 1.37
N LYS A 159 0.95 -19.18 0.72
CA LYS A 159 2.31 -18.71 0.49
C LYS A 159 2.42 -17.41 -0.33
N ARG A 160 1.33 -16.97 -0.99
CA ARG A 160 1.25 -15.70 -1.74
C ARG A 160 0.77 -14.53 -0.88
N ARG A 161 0.24 -14.79 0.33
CA ARG A 161 -0.23 -13.72 1.23
C ARG A 161 0.88 -12.72 1.49
N LEU A 162 0.52 -11.43 1.48
CA LEU A 162 1.48 -10.34 1.66
C LEU A 162 2.03 -10.31 3.10
N ILE A 163 1.16 -10.52 4.09
CA ILE A 163 1.54 -10.44 5.50
C ILE A 163 2.27 -11.72 5.91
N LYS A 164 3.59 -11.60 5.99
CA LYS A 164 4.54 -12.63 6.40
C LYS A 164 5.64 -11.99 7.25
N ALA A 165 6.33 -12.79 8.04
CA ALA A 165 7.39 -12.32 8.94
C ALA A 165 8.46 -11.48 8.21
N GLU A 166 8.90 -11.92 7.01
CA GLU A 166 9.91 -11.20 6.23
C GLU A 166 9.43 -9.81 5.84
N PHE A 167 8.21 -9.69 5.32
CA PHE A 167 7.66 -8.41 4.90
C PHE A 167 7.38 -7.49 6.09
N ILE A 168 6.88 -8.03 7.21
CA ILE A 168 6.67 -7.27 8.45
C ILE A 168 8.00 -6.76 9.01
N ASN A 169 9.08 -7.53 8.90
CA ASN A 169 10.42 -7.07 9.26
C ASN A 169 10.91 -5.94 8.35
N SER A 170 10.59 -5.98 7.05
CA SER A 170 10.91 -4.88 6.13
C SER A 170 10.09 -3.61 6.46
N ILE A 171 8.80 -3.75 6.78
CA ILE A 171 7.96 -2.65 7.29
C ILE A 171 8.55 -2.05 8.56
N ASN A 172 9.01 -2.90 9.51
CA ASN A 172 9.60 -2.42 10.76
C ASN A 172 10.84 -1.52 10.54
N LYS A 173 11.64 -1.81 9.51
CA LYS A 173 12.84 -1.01 9.20
C LYS A 173 12.51 0.39 8.71
N ILE A 174 11.45 0.57 7.94
CA ILE A 174 11.07 1.87 7.37
C ILE A 174 10.24 2.72 8.32
N LEU A 175 9.60 2.12 9.34
CA LEU A 175 8.82 2.86 10.32
C LEU A 175 9.71 3.66 11.27
N CYS A 176 9.28 4.88 11.57
CA CYS A 176 9.81 5.66 12.68
C CYS A 176 9.52 4.97 14.01
N LYS A 177 10.34 5.23 15.03
CA LYS A 177 10.10 4.72 16.40
C LYS A 177 8.69 5.04 16.87
N GLY A 178 7.97 4.04 17.37
CA GLY A 178 6.56 4.16 17.74
C GLY A 178 5.61 4.29 16.54
N GLY A 179 6.08 4.01 15.33
CA GLY A 179 5.27 4.03 14.12
C GLY A 179 4.15 2.97 14.16
N ARG A 180 3.07 3.23 13.44
CA ARG A 180 1.86 2.40 13.45
C ARG A 180 1.76 1.53 12.21
N LEU A 181 1.38 0.27 12.38
CA LEU A 181 0.93 -0.62 11.31
C LEU A 181 -0.55 -0.93 11.51
N HIS A 182 -1.37 -0.67 10.50
CA HIS A 182 -2.79 -0.98 10.49
C HIS A 182 -3.11 -1.96 9.36
N LEU A 183 -3.61 -3.12 9.74
CA LEU A 183 -4.03 -4.19 8.82
C LEU A 183 -5.54 -4.35 8.90
N SER A 184 -6.20 -4.64 7.77
CA SER A 184 -7.64 -4.95 7.74
C SER A 184 -7.93 -6.06 6.73
N THR A 185 -8.88 -6.96 7.07
CA THR A 185 -9.35 -8.01 6.16
C THR A 185 -10.77 -8.44 6.53
N ASP A 186 -11.52 -8.96 5.54
CA ASP A 186 -12.82 -9.62 5.72
C ASP A 186 -12.72 -11.16 5.73
N CYS A 187 -11.50 -11.69 5.62
CA CYS A 187 -11.23 -13.13 5.62
C CYS A 187 -10.73 -13.59 6.99
N ASN A 188 -11.58 -14.36 7.73
CA ASN A 188 -11.25 -14.83 9.08
C ASN A 188 -9.89 -15.54 9.17
N ASN A 189 -9.69 -16.53 8.32
CA ASN A 189 -8.43 -17.31 8.32
C ASN A 189 -7.20 -16.44 8.03
N TYR A 190 -7.36 -15.34 7.27
CA TYR A 190 -6.26 -14.41 7.05
C TYR A 190 -6.07 -13.48 8.25
N ALA A 191 -7.14 -13.06 8.90
CA ALA A 191 -7.06 -12.28 10.14
C ALA A 191 -6.31 -13.02 11.25
N GLU A 192 -6.61 -14.31 11.42
CA GLU A 192 -5.91 -15.20 12.36
C GLU A 192 -4.42 -15.29 12.03
N GLN A 193 -4.07 -15.55 10.76
CA GLN A 193 -2.67 -15.59 10.33
C GLN A 193 -1.95 -14.24 10.53
N MET A 194 -2.62 -13.10 10.22
CA MET A 194 -2.05 -11.78 10.49
C MET A 194 -1.73 -11.61 11.98
N MET A 195 -2.66 -12.03 12.86
CA MET A 195 -2.45 -11.96 14.30
C MET A 195 -1.28 -12.85 14.75
N GLU A 196 -1.19 -14.08 14.25
CA GLU A 196 -0.08 -14.99 14.53
C GLU A 196 1.28 -14.40 14.13
N VAL A 197 1.38 -13.90 12.88
CA VAL A 197 2.62 -13.29 12.36
C VAL A 197 3.05 -12.09 13.21
N MET A 198 2.10 -11.23 13.56
CA MET A 198 2.39 -10.02 14.33
C MET A 198 2.74 -10.32 15.80
N SER A 199 2.03 -11.28 16.41
CA SER A 199 2.27 -11.66 17.81
C SER A 199 3.57 -12.45 18.02
N ALA A 200 4.08 -13.10 16.97
CA ALA A 200 5.37 -13.81 17.01
C ALA A 200 6.58 -12.85 17.03
N SER A 201 6.41 -11.58 16.70
CA SER A 201 7.49 -10.61 16.65
C SER A 201 7.51 -9.71 17.89
N GLN A 202 8.65 -9.66 18.58
CA GLN A 202 8.86 -8.78 19.75
C GLN A 202 8.91 -7.29 19.38
N ASN A 203 9.08 -6.97 18.09
CA ASN A 203 9.16 -5.60 17.60
C ASN A 203 7.79 -4.88 17.53
N TRP A 204 6.71 -5.57 17.89
CA TRP A 204 5.36 -5.04 17.75
C TRP A 204 4.53 -5.23 19.02
N ARG A 205 3.82 -4.20 19.40
CA ARG A 205 2.83 -4.23 20.47
C ARG A 205 1.44 -3.99 19.88
N ASN A 206 0.52 -4.91 20.13
CA ASN A 206 -0.88 -4.72 19.73
C ASN A 206 -1.51 -3.58 20.55
N LEU A 207 -2.10 -2.59 19.88
CA LEU A 207 -2.66 -1.41 20.52
C LEU A 207 -3.87 -1.72 21.41
N TYR A 208 -4.60 -2.78 21.09
CA TYR A 208 -5.82 -3.20 21.78
C TYR A 208 -5.62 -4.34 22.79
N GLY A 209 -4.37 -4.75 23.00
CA GLY A 209 -4.00 -5.84 23.89
C GLY A 209 -3.64 -7.13 23.13
N PRO A 210 -2.98 -8.10 23.82
CA PRO A 210 -2.56 -9.35 23.19
C PRO A 210 -3.72 -10.07 22.50
N ASN A 211 -3.49 -10.54 21.28
CA ASN A 211 -4.46 -11.30 20.47
C ASN A 211 -5.85 -10.64 20.32
N THR A 212 -5.93 -9.30 20.40
CA THR A 212 -7.18 -8.57 20.36
C THR A 212 -7.30 -7.79 19.05
N PHE A 213 -8.41 -7.97 18.34
CA PHE A 213 -8.76 -7.16 17.17
C PHE A 213 -9.26 -5.78 17.60
N ALA A 214 -9.01 -4.78 16.76
CA ALA A 214 -9.49 -3.43 17.00
C ALA A 214 -11.02 -3.39 16.98
N LYS A 215 -11.60 -2.50 17.79
CA LYS A 215 -13.06 -2.24 17.75
C LYS A 215 -13.42 -1.52 16.44
N ALA A 216 -14.68 -1.64 16.01
CA ALA A 216 -15.15 -1.17 14.71
C ALA A 216 -14.96 0.35 14.45
N ASP A 217 -14.78 1.16 15.49
CA ASP A 217 -14.60 2.61 15.39
C ASP A 217 -13.17 3.01 15.77
N HIS A 218 -12.25 2.85 14.82
CA HIS A 218 -10.83 3.22 14.98
C HIS A 218 -10.43 4.38 14.04
N GLY A 219 -11.41 5.14 13.51
CA GLY A 219 -11.17 6.42 12.84
C GLY A 219 -10.56 6.35 11.43
N ARG A 220 -10.52 5.19 10.76
CA ARG A 220 -10.14 5.15 9.34
C ARG A 220 -11.36 5.30 8.43
N PRO A 221 -11.21 5.91 7.23
CA PRO A 221 -12.27 5.91 6.22
C PRO A 221 -12.63 4.48 5.80
N ALA A 222 -13.93 4.20 5.64
CA ALA A 222 -14.38 2.92 5.14
C ALA A 222 -14.00 2.74 3.65
N THR A 223 -13.45 1.58 3.31
CA THR A 223 -13.15 1.25 1.90
C THR A 223 -14.41 0.72 1.19
N LYS A 224 -14.43 0.75 -0.15
CA LYS A 224 -15.49 0.10 -0.93
C LYS A 224 -15.62 -1.39 -0.64
N PHE A 225 -14.52 -2.08 -0.43
CA PHE A 225 -14.51 -3.49 -0.06
C PHE A 225 -15.20 -3.71 1.27
N GLU A 226 -14.92 -2.86 2.24
CA GLU A 226 -15.58 -2.91 3.54
C GLU A 226 -17.08 -2.67 3.43
N LEU A 227 -17.51 -1.62 2.74
CA LEU A 227 -18.93 -1.31 2.53
C LEU A 227 -19.66 -2.46 1.84
N ARG A 228 -19.02 -3.08 0.85
CA ARG A 228 -19.55 -4.28 0.19
C ARG A 228 -19.60 -5.48 1.14
N GLY A 229 -18.52 -5.75 1.88
CA GLY A 229 -18.45 -6.84 2.85
C GLY A 229 -19.52 -6.70 3.92
N ARG A 230 -19.69 -5.50 4.51
CA ARG A 230 -20.76 -5.22 5.49
C ARG A 230 -22.16 -5.47 4.94
N ARG A 231 -22.45 -5.07 3.67
CA ARG A 231 -23.75 -5.36 3.02
C ARG A 231 -24.00 -6.85 2.83
N LEU A 232 -22.95 -7.64 2.69
CA LEU A 232 -23.00 -9.10 2.57
C LEU A 232 -22.98 -9.83 3.94
N GLY A 233 -22.97 -9.07 5.05
CA GLY A 233 -22.89 -9.63 6.39
C GLY A 233 -21.50 -10.11 6.81
N HIS A 234 -20.46 -9.75 6.06
CA HIS A 234 -19.10 -10.12 6.42
C HIS A 234 -18.61 -9.32 7.61
N LYS A 235 -17.98 -10.00 8.55
CA LYS A 235 -17.25 -9.36 9.63
C LYS A 235 -15.93 -8.80 9.10
N ILE A 236 -15.56 -7.63 9.58
CA ILE A 236 -14.25 -7.02 9.30
C ILE A 236 -13.38 -7.16 10.53
N TRP A 237 -12.13 -7.55 10.31
CA TRP A 237 -11.11 -7.63 11.34
C TRP A 237 -10.06 -6.56 11.06
N ASP A 238 -9.91 -5.65 12.02
CA ASP A 238 -8.86 -4.65 12.04
C ASP A 238 -7.83 -5.00 13.11
N LEU A 239 -6.56 -4.87 12.76
CA LEU A 239 -5.43 -5.13 13.63
C LEU A 239 -4.53 -3.88 13.62
N VAL A 240 -4.26 -3.32 14.79
CA VAL A 240 -3.42 -2.13 14.91
C VAL A 240 -2.26 -2.41 15.84
N PHE A 241 -1.06 -2.28 15.31
CA PHE A 241 0.18 -2.50 16.02
C PHE A 241 1.04 -1.24 16.04
N ILE A 242 1.75 -1.06 17.14
CA ILE A 242 2.75 -0.01 17.30
C ILE A 242 4.12 -0.66 17.38
N GLN A 243 5.07 -0.10 16.65
CA GLN A 243 6.46 -0.51 16.74
C GLN A 243 6.95 -0.35 18.18
N SER A 244 7.48 -1.42 18.75
CA SER A 244 8.13 -1.37 20.07
C SER A 244 9.42 -0.53 20.00
N PRO A 245 9.77 0.17 21.08
CA PRO A 245 11.00 0.95 21.15
C PRO A 245 12.27 0.13 20.93
#